data_aa36351c8503177a482679d3fe0a9069
#
_entry.id   aa36351c8503177a482679d3fe0a9069
#
_cell.length_a   1.000
_cell.length_b   1.000
_cell.length_c   1.000
_cell.angle_alpha   90.00
_cell.angle_beta   90.00
_cell.angle_gamma   90.00
#
_symmetry.space_group_name_H-M   'P 1'
#
loop_
_entity.id
_entity.type
_entity.pdbx_description
1 polymer ?
#
loop_
_entity_poly.entity_id
_entity_poly.type
_entity_poly.pdbx_seq_one_letter_code
_entity_poly.pdbx_strand_id
1 'polypeptide(L)'
;MKKLKKHTINYIVLLFSYLPISTLYSFLTLVRKINSLFFKYRNNTIIKNIENSFKNESHNEISKRFSIHFFNLIAEIIKSLSISKKDLINRVEILNINEIERQIKNKKNIVFVTNHFCNWEWLFLRLSLINDLFLFGIYQQQSSKVFEFIINKSRSRFGGNLISTNNLKNFLLKKTQRKTLFFVSDQLPPKNNRGLKVNFLGQSTVFNKIPERVSILTNSVVFYIEMLEVKKGYYTVEFKQVKSTNITKIYANLLEETVRKQPEKWLWSHKRWKR
;
A
#
# COMPACT_ATOMS: atom_id res chain seq x y z
N MET A 1 -34.11 1.63 1.06
CA MET A 1 -33.49 1.57 -0.27
C MET A 1 -31.96 1.74 -0.29
N LYS A 2 -31.34 2.80 0.26
CA LYS A 2 -29.86 2.98 0.23
C LYS A 2 -29.04 1.86 0.91
N LYS A 3 -29.56 1.28 2.01
CA LYS A 3 -28.89 0.18 2.75
C LYS A 3 -28.93 -1.14 1.95
N LEU A 4 -30.06 -1.45 1.30
CA LEU A 4 -30.26 -2.64 0.47
C LEU A 4 -29.31 -2.63 -0.76
N LYS A 5 -29.26 -1.50 -1.51
CA LYS A 5 -28.34 -1.32 -2.65
C LYS A 5 -26.87 -1.54 -2.28
N LYS A 6 -26.47 -1.16 -1.05
CA LYS A 6 -25.10 -1.33 -0.57
C LYS A 6 -24.73 -2.80 -0.36
N HIS A 7 -25.61 -3.58 0.26
CA HIS A 7 -25.37 -5.02 0.47
C HIS A 7 -25.26 -5.73 -0.88
N THR A 8 -26.13 -5.41 -1.83
CA THR A 8 -26.08 -5.99 -3.19
C THR A 8 -24.74 -5.75 -3.89
N ILE A 9 -24.21 -4.51 -3.87
CA ILE A 9 -22.93 -4.19 -4.48
C ILE A 9 -21.78 -4.98 -3.81
N ASN A 10 -21.77 -5.09 -2.50
CA ASN A 10 -20.76 -5.85 -1.76
C ASN A 10 -20.78 -7.34 -2.13
N TYR A 11 -21.97 -7.93 -2.30
CA TYR A 11 -22.12 -9.31 -2.75
C TYR A 11 -21.65 -9.50 -4.20
N ILE A 12 -22.00 -8.57 -5.10
CA ILE A 12 -21.53 -8.61 -6.48
C ILE A 12 -20.00 -8.58 -6.54
N VAL A 13 -19.35 -7.66 -5.81
CA VAL A 13 -17.88 -7.57 -5.77
C VAL A 13 -17.27 -8.86 -5.20
N LEU A 14 -17.90 -9.44 -4.17
CA LEU A 14 -17.45 -10.69 -3.60
C LEU A 14 -17.56 -11.85 -4.62
N LEU A 15 -18.67 -11.97 -5.34
CA LEU A 15 -18.85 -12.98 -6.39
C LEU A 15 -17.82 -12.80 -7.51
N PHE A 16 -17.61 -11.56 -7.97
CA PHE A 16 -16.58 -11.24 -8.96
C PHE A 16 -15.19 -11.68 -8.51
N SER A 17 -14.86 -11.59 -7.23
CA SER A 17 -13.56 -11.99 -6.72
C SER A 17 -13.24 -13.48 -6.94
N TYR A 18 -14.25 -14.35 -7.07
CA TYR A 18 -14.05 -15.77 -7.31
C TYR A 18 -13.67 -16.11 -8.77
N LEU A 19 -13.90 -15.19 -9.70
CA LEU A 19 -13.46 -15.37 -11.08
C LEU A 19 -11.93 -15.60 -11.16
N PRO A 20 -11.44 -16.32 -12.17
CA PRO A 20 -10.01 -16.40 -12.47
C PRO A 20 -9.42 -15.00 -12.62
N ILE A 21 -8.21 -14.79 -12.13
CA ILE A 21 -7.58 -13.47 -12.17
C ILE A 21 -7.38 -12.95 -13.60
N SER A 22 -7.17 -13.84 -14.56
CA SER A 22 -7.10 -13.53 -16.00
C SER A 22 -8.38 -12.88 -16.50
N THR A 23 -9.54 -13.41 -16.08
CA THR A 23 -10.87 -12.87 -16.42
C THR A 23 -11.05 -11.47 -15.81
N LEU A 24 -10.65 -11.29 -14.56
CA LEU A 24 -10.69 -9.97 -13.90
C LEU A 24 -9.81 -8.94 -14.64
N TYR A 25 -8.60 -9.33 -15.05
CA TYR A 25 -7.72 -8.47 -15.85
C TYR A 25 -8.35 -8.10 -17.20
N SER A 26 -8.95 -9.06 -17.91
CA SER A 26 -9.61 -8.80 -19.19
C SER A 26 -10.78 -7.83 -19.03
N PHE A 27 -11.61 -8.06 -18.01
CA PHE A 27 -12.72 -7.17 -17.70
C PHE A 27 -12.25 -5.75 -17.35
N LEU A 28 -11.26 -5.61 -16.45
CA LEU A 28 -10.73 -4.30 -16.07
C LEU A 28 -9.97 -3.61 -17.23
N THR A 29 -9.41 -4.38 -18.16
CA THR A 29 -8.83 -3.82 -19.39
C THR A 29 -9.92 -3.19 -20.28
N LEU A 30 -11.08 -3.82 -20.39
CA LEU A 30 -12.23 -3.24 -21.10
C LEU A 30 -12.72 -1.96 -20.39
N VAL A 31 -12.89 -2.00 -19.07
CA VAL A 31 -13.26 -0.82 -18.26
C VAL A 31 -12.25 0.30 -18.44
N ARG A 32 -10.94 0.01 -18.48
CA ARG A 32 -9.89 1.00 -18.76
C ARG A 32 -10.07 1.67 -20.13
N LYS A 33 -10.33 0.88 -21.17
CA LYS A 33 -10.56 1.42 -22.53
C LYS A 33 -11.76 2.39 -22.54
N ILE A 34 -12.87 2.00 -21.89
CA ILE A 34 -14.07 2.86 -21.77
C ILE A 34 -13.74 4.13 -20.96
N ASN A 35 -13.03 3.98 -19.81
CA ASN A 35 -12.63 5.14 -19.00
C ASN A 35 -11.72 6.10 -19.78
N SER A 36 -10.81 5.61 -20.62
CA SER A 36 -9.92 6.48 -21.43
C SER A 36 -10.68 7.31 -22.46
N LEU A 37 -11.81 6.79 -22.94
CA LEU A 37 -12.66 7.49 -23.93
C LEU A 37 -13.57 8.54 -23.28
N PHE A 38 -14.16 8.24 -22.12
CA PHE A 38 -15.27 9.05 -21.59
C PHE A 38 -14.96 9.78 -20.26
N PHE A 39 -14.16 9.22 -19.36
CA PHE A 39 -14.07 9.71 -17.97
C PHE A 39 -12.72 10.27 -17.55
N LYS A 40 -11.62 9.88 -18.16
CA LYS A 40 -10.24 10.36 -17.89
C LYS A 40 -9.93 10.57 -16.38
N TYR A 41 -10.24 9.55 -15.55
CA TYR A 41 -10.10 9.64 -14.09
C TYR A 41 -8.77 10.25 -13.64
N ARG A 42 -8.83 11.43 -12.98
CA ARG A 42 -7.69 12.18 -12.44
C ARG A 42 -6.52 12.43 -13.41
N ASN A 43 -6.76 12.38 -14.70
CA ASN A 43 -5.71 12.42 -15.72
C ASN A 43 -4.78 13.63 -15.55
N ASN A 44 -5.32 14.83 -15.34
CA ASN A 44 -4.51 16.05 -15.14
C ASN A 44 -3.60 15.95 -13.89
N THR A 45 -4.05 15.30 -12.80
CA THR A 45 -3.23 15.11 -11.60
C THR A 45 -2.11 14.11 -11.87
N ILE A 46 -2.40 13.03 -12.57
CA ILE A 46 -1.44 11.96 -12.91
C ILE A 46 -0.35 12.53 -13.82
N ILE A 47 -0.74 13.16 -14.92
CA ILE A 47 0.19 13.74 -15.91
C ILE A 47 1.09 14.77 -15.22
N LYS A 48 0.51 15.75 -14.52
CA LYS A 48 1.26 16.81 -13.83
C LYS A 48 2.25 16.26 -12.80
N ASN A 49 1.85 15.23 -12.04
CA ASN A 49 2.73 14.61 -11.08
C ASN A 49 3.93 13.92 -11.75
N ILE A 50 3.69 13.19 -12.86
CA ILE A 50 4.73 12.50 -13.63
C ILE A 50 5.67 13.51 -14.31
N GLU A 51 5.14 14.50 -15.01
CA GLU A 51 5.91 15.54 -15.70
C GLU A 51 6.87 16.28 -14.76
N ASN A 52 6.36 16.68 -13.59
CA ASN A 52 7.17 17.37 -12.60
C ASN A 52 8.25 16.48 -11.96
N SER A 53 8.06 15.15 -11.96
CA SER A 53 8.96 14.17 -11.33
C SER A 53 10.03 13.62 -12.28
N PHE A 54 9.74 13.57 -13.59
CA PHE A 54 10.58 12.94 -14.62
C PHE A 54 10.78 13.86 -15.82
N LYS A 55 11.44 14.99 -15.62
CA LYS A 55 11.56 16.05 -16.63
C LYS A 55 12.19 15.63 -17.98
N ASN A 56 13.03 14.57 -17.97
CA ASN A 56 13.78 14.12 -19.14
C ASN A 56 13.27 12.79 -19.71
N GLU A 57 12.14 12.27 -19.24
CA GLU A 57 11.60 10.97 -19.64
C GLU A 57 10.28 11.14 -20.42
N SER A 58 9.87 10.08 -21.14
CA SER A 58 8.59 10.08 -21.85
C SER A 58 7.41 9.99 -20.86
N HIS A 59 6.88 11.12 -20.43
CA HIS A 59 5.75 11.23 -19.49
C HIS A 59 4.51 10.49 -19.99
N ASN A 60 4.27 10.52 -21.31
CA ASN A 60 3.13 9.82 -21.91
C ASN A 60 3.25 8.31 -21.77
N GLU A 61 4.47 7.76 -21.90
CA GLU A 61 4.69 6.32 -21.75
C GLU A 61 4.51 5.87 -20.29
N ILE A 62 5.07 6.61 -19.31
CA ILE A 62 4.87 6.33 -17.88
C ILE A 62 3.39 6.41 -17.52
N SER A 63 2.68 7.46 -18.00
CA SER A 63 1.25 7.65 -17.75
C SER A 63 0.40 6.51 -18.34
N LYS A 64 0.72 6.06 -19.55
CA LYS A 64 0.06 4.93 -20.22
C LYS A 64 0.27 3.63 -19.44
N ARG A 65 1.52 3.32 -19.05
CA ARG A 65 1.87 2.15 -18.24
C ARG A 65 1.21 2.21 -16.86
N PHE A 66 1.21 3.38 -16.21
CA PHE A 66 0.49 3.58 -14.95
C PHE A 66 -1.01 3.29 -15.10
N SER A 67 -1.64 3.77 -16.16
CA SER A 67 -3.06 3.47 -16.41
C SER A 67 -3.32 1.97 -16.51
N ILE A 68 -2.46 1.23 -17.21
CA ILE A 68 -2.57 -0.24 -17.31
C ILE A 68 -2.38 -0.88 -15.93
N HIS A 69 -1.33 -0.49 -15.21
CA HIS A 69 -1.05 -1.00 -13.87
C HIS A 69 -2.21 -0.73 -12.90
N PHE A 70 -2.75 0.49 -12.89
CA PHE A 70 -3.83 0.89 -11.98
C PHE A 70 -5.08 0.02 -12.12
N PHE A 71 -5.50 -0.29 -13.34
CA PHE A 71 -6.65 -1.17 -13.58
C PHE A 71 -6.34 -2.64 -13.26
N ASN A 72 -5.11 -3.11 -13.52
CA ASN A 72 -4.67 -4.43 -13.05
C ASN A 72 -4.69 -4.52 -11.51
N LEU A 73 -4.20 -3.49 -10.82
CA LEU A 73 -4.22 -3.40 -9.37
C LEU A 73 -5.65 -3.45 -8.81
N ILE A 74 -6.62 -2.80 -9.45
CA ILE A 74 -8.04 -2.91 -9.05
C ILE A 74 -8.53 -4.37 -9.15
N ALA A 75 -8.18 -5.09 -10.24
CA ALA A 75 -8.51 -6.51 -10.37
C ALA A 75 -7.92 -7.35 -9.22
N GLU A 76 -6.68 -7.08 -8.86
CA GLU A 76 -5.97 -7.77 -7.79
C GLU A 76 -6.54 -7.43 -6.40
N ILE A 77 -6.92 -6.16 -6.16
CA ILE A 77 -7.60 -5.76 -4.93
C ILE A 77 -8.95 -6.46 -4.79
N ILE A 78 -9.72 -6.61 -5.87
CA ILE A 78 -10.94 -7.41 -5.86
C ILE A 78 -10.59 -8.87 -5.55
N LYS A 79 -9.56 -9.43 -6.19
CA LYS A 79 -9.10 -10.79 -5.95
C LYS A 79 -8.62 -11.04 -4.52
N SER A 80 -8.19 -10.02 -3.79
CA SER A 80 -7.84 -10.12 -2.35
C SER A 80 -8.95 -10.72 -1.49
N LEU A 81 -10.21 -10.61 -1.90
CA LEU A 81 -11.36 -11.18 -1.19
C LEU A 81 -11.44 -12.70 -1.27
N SER A 82 -10.83 -13.34 -2.29
CA SER A 82 -10.95 -14.79 -2.55
C SER A 82 -9.63 -15.51 -2.83
N ILE A 83 -8.51 -14.80 -3.00
CA ILE A 83 -7.20 -15.41 -3.29
C ILE A 83 -6.84 -16.47 -2.25
N SER A 84 -6.36 -17.64 -2.65
CA SER A 84 -5.93 -18.68 -1.74
C SER A 84 -4.58 -18.34 -1.09
N LYS A 85 -4.28 -18.94 0.08
CA LYS A 85 -2.96 -18.81 0.71
C LYS A 85 -1.85 -19.25 -0.23
N LYS A 86 -2.03 -20.40 -0.92
CA LYS A 86 -1.08 -20.95 -1.87
C LYS A 86 -0.80 -20.00 -3.02
N ASP A 87 -1.85 -19.47 -3.66
CA ASP A 87 -1.68 -18.52 -4.76
C ASP A 87 -1.01 -17.23 -4.30
N LEU A 88 -1.35 -16.73 -3.11
CA LEU A 88 -0.75 -15.52 -2.57
C LEU A 88 0.76 -15.70 -2.29
N ILE A 89 1.16 -16.84 -1.71
CA ILE A 89 2.57 -17.18 -1.47
C ILE A 89 3.33 -17.27 -2.79
N ASN A 90 2.75 -17.92 -3.80
CA ASN A 90 3.36 -18.07 -5.12
C ASN A 90 3.47 -16.74 -5.89
N ARG A 91 2.61 -15.77 -5.58
CA ARG A 91 2.57 -14.47 -6.28
C ARG A 91 3.35 -13.36 -5.55
N VAL A 92 3.57 -13.50 -4.25
CA VAL A 92 4.28 -12.53 -3.43
C VAL A 92 5.41 -13.25 -2.70
N GLU A 93 6.56 -13.31 -3.34
CA GLU A 93 7.77 -13.92 -2.82
C GLU A 93 8.48 -12.96 -1.86
N ILE A 94 8.86 -13.44 -0.69
CA ILE A 94 9.68 -12.67 0.27
C ILE A 94 11.13 -13.17 0.18
N LEU A 95 12.05 -12.30 -0.24
CA LEU A 95 13.43 -12.67 -0.53
C LEU A 95 14.27 -12.92 0.73
N ASN A 96 14.01 -12.16 1.81
CA ASN A 96 14.83 -12.19 3.03
C ASN A 96 13.98 -12.32 4.30
N ILE A 97 13.08 -13.32 4.32
CA ILE A 97 12.16 -13.57 5.44
C ILE A 97 12.90 -13.75 6.78
N ASN A 98 14.09 -14.33 6.76
CA ASN A 98 14.94 -14.59 7.94
C ASN A 98 15.20 -13.32 8.78
N GLU A 99 15.23 -12.14 8.14
CA GLU A 99 15.38 -10.87 8.84
C GLU A 99 14.21 -10.60 9.81
N ILE A 100 13.00 -10.95 9.39
CA ILE A 100 11.80 -10.76 10.21
C ILE A 100 11.67 -11.87 11.24
N GLU A 101 11.92 -13.12 10.87
CA GLU A 101 11.88 -14.25 11.78
C GLU A 101 12.86 -14.07 12.95
N ARG A 102 14.06 -13.51 12.69
CA ARG A 102 15.03 -13.15 13.73
C ARG A 102 14.45 -12.13 14.72
N GLN A 103 13.73 -11.09 14.23
CA GLN A 103 13.11 -10.11 15.13
C GLN A 103 11.94 -10.72 15.92
N ILE A 104 11.19 -11.61 15.30
CA ILE A 104 10.12 -12.37 15.95
C ILE A 104 10.69 -13.23 17.09
N LYS A 105 11.74 -14.00 16.83
CA LYS A 105 12.45 -14.82 17.82
C LYS A 105 12.97 -13.98 18.99
N ASN A 106 13.51 -12.81 18.70
CA ASN A 106 14.03 -11.86 19.69
C ASN A 106 12.91 -11.04 20.39
N LYS A 107 11.64 -11.36 20.17
CA LYS A 107 10.46 -10.71 20.77
C LYS A 107 10.45 -9.18 20.59
N LYS A 108 11.00 -8.66 19.49
CA LYS A 108 11.04 -7.21 19.19
C LYS A 108 9.70 -6.73 18.65
N ASN A 109 9.35 -5.49 18.99
CA ASN A 109 8.33 -4.76 18.24
C ASN A 109 8.88 -4.38 16.86
N ILE A 110 8.01 -4.39 15.85
CA ILE A 110 8.41 -4.10 14.48
C ILE A 110 7.51 -2.98 13.93
N VAL A 111 8.10 -2.04 13.23
CA VAL A 111 7.40 -1.04 12.42
C VAL A 111 7.76 -1.26 10.97
N PHE A 112 6.80 -1.64 10.17
CA PHE A 112 6.90 -1.66 8.72
C PHE A 112 6.45 -0.33 8.15
N VAL A 113 7.30 0.27 7.30
CA VAL A 113 6.98 1.48 6.55
C VAL A 113 7.01 1.11 5.07
N THR A 114 5.88 1.28 4.41
CA THR A 114 5.70 1.00 2.98
C THR A 114 4.90 2.12 2.32
N ASN A 115 4.48 1.91 1.08
CA ASN A 115 3.92 2.92 0.20
C ASN A 115 2.81 2.34 -0.69
N HIS A 116 2.09 3.20 -1.39
CA HIS A 116 1.10 2.80 -2.40
C HIS A 116 1.80 2.47 -3.73
N PHE A 117 2.66 1.46 -3.70
CA PHE A 117 3.45 0.98 -4.83
C PHE A 117 3.14 -0.49 -5.09
N CYS A 118 3.07 -0.92 -6.33
CA CYS A 118 2.65 -2.28 -6.69
C CYS A 118 1.33 -2.67 -6.03
N ASN A 119 1.28 -3.84 -5.35
CA ASN A 119 0.08 -4.31 -4.67
C ASN A 119 0.27 -4.39 -3.15
N TRP A 120 0.17 -3.24 -2.47
CA TRP A 120 0.27 -3.14 -1.00
C TRP A 120 -0.82 -3.93 -0.26
N GLU A 121 -1.95 -4.27 -0.90
CA GLU A 121 -3.00 -5.10 -0.28
C GLU A 121 -2.54 -6.56 -0.21
N TRP A 122 -1.98 -7.10 -1.29
CA TRP A 122 -1.41 -8.45 -1.27
C TRP A 122 -0.16 -8.51 -0.39
N LEU A 123 0.63 -7.43 -0.33
CA LEU A 123 1.73 -7.33 0.63
C LEU A 123 1.22 -7.52 2.06
N PHE A 124 0.19 -6.77 2.47
CA PHE A 124 -0.39 -6.90 3.81
C PHE A 124 -0.90 -8.32 4.08
N LEU A 125 -1.63 -8.90 3.14
CA LEU A 125 -2.12 -10.28 3.25
C LEU A 125 -0.98 -11.30 3.36
N ARG A 126 0.08 -11.13 2.56
CA ARG A 126 1.24 -12.03 2.58
C ARG A 126 2.00 -11.97 3.89
N LEU A 127 2.15 -10.78 4.45
CA LEU A 127 2.74 -10.59 5.78
C LEU A 127 1.87 -11.21 6.89
N SER A 128 0.55 -11.16 6.75
CA SER A 128 -0.38 -11.78 7.70
C SER A 128 -0.28 -13.31 7.76
N LEU A 129 0.41 -13.95 6.79
CA LEU A 129 0.70 -15.38 6.78
C LEU A 129 2.00 -15.76 7.52
N ILE A 130 2.79 -14.78 7.98
CA ILE A 130 4.00 -15.05 8.75
C ILE A 130 3.59 -15.39 10.19
N ASN A 131 4.01 -16.57 10.64
CA ASN A 131 3.70 -17.04 11.99
C ASN A 131 4.22 -16.07 13.06
N ASP A 132 3.46 -15.88 14.12
CA ASP A 132 3.81 -15.03 15.27
C ASP A 132 4.12 -13.57 14.96
N LEU A 133 3.77 -13.06 13.79
CA LEU A 133 4.05 -11.67 13.42
C LEU A 133 3.12 -10.66 14.12
N PHE A 134 1.91 -11.04 14.53
CA PHE A 134 0.89 -10.15 15.15
C PHE A 134 0.74 -8.81 14.42
N LEU A 135 0.36 -8.87 13.13
CA LEU A 135 0.33 -7.74 12.23
C LEU A 135 -0.89 -6.84 12.45
N PHE A 136 -0.64 -5.52 12.59
CA PHE A 136 -1.66 -4.48 12.73
C PHE A 136 -1.48 -3.43 11.64
N GLY A 137 -2.40 -3.37 10.68
CA GLY A 137 -2.44 -2.33 9.64
C GLY A 137 -3.04 -1.04 10.18
N ILE A 138 -2.28 0.05 10.09
CA ILE A 138 -2.77 1.38 10.48
C ILE A 138 -3.44 1.99 9.26
N TYR A 139 -4.72 2.36 9.39
CA TYR A 139 -5.49 2.86 8.26
C TYR A 139 -6.33 4.09 8.61
N GLN A 140 -6.58 4.91 7.61
CA GLN A 140 -7.57 5.99 7.67
C GLN A 140 -8.89 5.48 7.11
N GLN A 141 -9.98 5.70 7.84
CA GLN A 141 -11.32 5.30 7.42
C GLN A 141 -11.65 5.91 6.05
N GLN A 142 -12.17 5.08 5.15
CA GLN A 142 -12.45 5.48 3.78
C GLN A 142 -13.86 6.06 3.64
N SER A 143 -14.01 7.06 2.77
CA SER A 143 -15.32 7.65 2.47
C SER A 143 -16.21 6.70 1.65
N SER A 144 -15.62 5.92 0.76
CA SER A 144 -16.33 4.89 -0.03
C SER A 144 -16.62 3.66 0.82
N LYS A 145 -17.90 3.40 1.09
CA LYS A 145 -18.33 2.24 1.88
C LYS A 145 -18.07 0.89 1.22
N VAL A 146 -18.02 0.84 -0.12
CA VAL A 146 -17.67 -0.37 -0.87
C VAL A 146 -16.19 -0.66 -0.71
N PHE A 147 -15.35 0.35 -0.86
CA PHE A 147 -13.91 0.22 -0.69
C PHE A 147 -13.52 -0.14 0.75
N GLU A 148 -14.17 0.49 1.73
CA GLU A 148 -14.05 0.15 3.16
C GLU A 148 -14.39 -1.34 3.42
N PHE A 149 -15.48 -1.84 2.82
CA PHE A 149 -15.86 -3.26 2.92
C PHE A 149 -14.78 -4.18 2.33
N ILE A 150 -14.28 -3.88 1.13
CA ILE A 150 -13.25 -4.68 0.47
C ILE A 150 -12.01 -4.75 1.35
N ILE A 151 -11.51 -3.59 1.81
CA ILE A 151 -10.31 -3.51 2.64
C ILE A 151 -10.48 -4.27 3.96
N ASN A 152 -11.55 -4.02 4.70
CA ASN A 152 -11.75 -4.66 5.99
C ASN A 152 -11.91 -6.17 5.84
N LYS A 153 -12.70 -6.62 4.86
CA LYS A 153 -12.94 -8.05 4.63
C LYS A 153 -11.69 -8.77 4.11
N SER A 154 -10.93 -8.16 3.20
CA SER A 154 -9.71 -8.79 2.66
C SER A 154 -8.62 -8.87 3.73
N ARG A 155 -8.29 -7.77 4.38
CA ARG A 155 -7.15 -7.70 5.32
C ARG A 155 -7.30 -8.58 6.53
N SER A 156 -8.53 -8.90 6.98
CA SER A 156 -8.76 -9.81 8.10
C SER A 156 -8.67 -11.31 7.75
N ARG A 157 -8.56 -11.67 6.46
CA ARG A 157 -8.67 -13.07 6.00
C ARG A 157 -7.60 -14.02 6.54
N PHE A 158 -6.41 -13.51 6.79
CA PHE A 158 -5.26 -14.34 7.21
C PHE A 158 -4.70 -13.92 8.56
N GLY A 159 -5.55 -13.38 9.43
CA GLY A 159 -5.15 -13.01 10.79
C GLY A 159 -4.59 -11.60 10.95
N GLY A 160 -4.55 -10.80 9.87
CA GLY A 160 -4.20 -9.38 9.95
C GLY A 160 -5.27 -8.58 10.71
N ASN A 161 -4.83 -7.65 11.55
CA ASN A 161 -5.69 -6.77 12.33
C ASN A 161 -5.62 -5.34 11.77
N LEU A 162 -6.67 -4.55 11.98
CA LEU A 162 -6.75 -3.18 11.53
C LEU A 162 -6.97 -2.22 12.69
N ILE A 163 -6.23 -1.12 12.71
CA ILE A 163 -6.38 -0.06 13.71
C ILE A 163 -6.55 1.27 12.96
N SER A 164 -7.66 1.96 13.24
CA SER A 164 -7.85 3.29 12.70
C SER A 164 -6.84 4.27 13.29
N THR A 165 -6.43 5.27 12.52
CA THR A 165 -5.52 6.33 12.97
C THR A 165 -6.03 7.03 14.23
N ASN A 166 -7.35 7.17 14.40
CA ASN A 166 -7.97 7.78 15.58
C ASN A 166 -7.77 6.91 16.85
N ASN A 167 -7.71 5.60 16.70
CA ASN A 167 -7.55 4.66 17.82
C ASN A 167 -6.09 4.29 18.10
N LEU A 168 -5.15 4.72 17.26
CA LEU A 168 -3.74 4.35 17.38
C LEU A 168 -3.15 4.71 18.74
N LYS A 169 -3.41 5.92 19.24
CA LYS A 169 -2.92 6.37 20.57
C LYS A 169 -3.38 5.42 21.68
N ASN A 170 -4.67 5.11 21.74
CA ASN A 170 -5.24 4.22 22.75
C ASN A 170 -4.69 2.79 22.62
N PHE A 171 -4.46 2.33 21.40
CA PHE A 171 -3.85 1.03 21.15
C PHE A 171 -2.39 0.97 21.66
N LEU A 172 -1.60 2.02 21.44
CA LEU A 172 -0.20 2.07 21.89
C LEU A 172 -0.07 2.07 23.41
N LEU A 173 -1.02 2.67 24.13
CA LEU A 173 -1.04 2.71 25.59
C LEU A 173 -1.34 1.35 26.24
N LYS A 174 -1.96 0.42 25.53
CA LYS A 174 -2.22 -0.91 26.05
C LYS A 174 -0.90 -1.67 26.22
N LYS A 175 -0.58 -2.11 27.45
CA LYS A 175 0.52 -3.03 27.76
C LYS A 175 0.15 -4.45 27.29
N THR A 176 0.09 -4.63 25.99
CA THR A 176 -0.21 -5.91 25.35
C THR A 176 1.04 -6.50 24.75
N GLN A 177 0.90 -7.73 24.25
CA GLN A 177 1.92 -8.49 23.54
C GLN A 177 2.66 -7.67 22.47
N ARG A 178 3.76 -8.20 21.99
CA ARG A 178 4.54 -7.71 20.84
C ARG A 178 3.63 -7.21 19.71
N LYS A 179 3.98 -6.07 19.13
CA LYS A 179 3.21 -5.40 18.08
C LYS A 179 4.06 -5.28 16.82
N THR A 180 3.49 -5.71 15.70
CA THR A 180 4.02 -5.39 14.38
C THR A 180 3.07 -4.41 13.70
N LEU A 181 3.50 -3.18 13.49
CA LEU A 181 2.69 -2.10 12.94
C LEU A 181 3.04 -1.88 11.47
N PHE A 182 2.03 -1.85 10.62
CA PHE A 182 2.18 -1.67 9.18
C PHE A 182 1.62 -0.32 8.75
N PHE A 183 2.49 0.55 8.22
CA PHE A 183 2.15 1.90 7.77
C PHE A 183 2.37 2.04 6.27
N VAL A 184 1.35 2.49 5.54
CA VAL A 184 1.47 3.00 4.17
C VAL A 184 1.57 4.52 4.26
N SER A 185 2.77 5.10 4.10
CA SER A 185 3.07 6.45 4.60
C SER A 185 3.47 7.46 3.53
N ASP A 186 3.28 7.15 2.25
CA ASP A 186 3.68 7.97 1.11
C ASP A 186 2.69 9.08 0.73
N GLN A 187 1.51 9.14 1.34
CA GLN A 187 0.54 10.19 1.07
C GLN A 187 0.80 11.46 1.89
N LEU A 188 0.33 12.61 1.36
CA LEU A 188 0.47 13.90 2.03
C LEU A 188 -0.30 13.89 3.36
N PRO A 189 0.36 14.18 4.49
CA PRO A 189 -0.33 14.23 5.78
C PRO A 189 -1.31 15.41 5.84
N PRO A 190 -2.35 15.35 6.70
CA PRO A 190 -3.24 16.48 6.97
C PRO A 190 -2.47 17.75 7.36
N LYS A 191 -3.01 18.94 7.04
CA LYS A 191 -2.34 20.23 7.29
C LYS A 191 -1.91 20.43 8.74
N ASN A 192 -2.67 19.92 9.69
CA ASN A 192 -2.41 20.02 11.13
C ASN A 192 -1.33 19.04 11.63
N ASN A 193 -0.83 18.17 10.78
CA ASN A 193 0.21 17.22 11.15
C ASN A 193 1.59 17.78 10.80
N ARG A 194 2.44 17.98 11.83
CA ARG A 194 3.85 18.39 11.65
C ARG A 194 4.65 17.22 11.08
N GLY A 195 4.75 17.16 9.75
CA GLY A 195 5.59 16.21 9.02
C GLY A 195 7.02 16.74 8.82
N LEU A 196 7.83 15.96 8.13
CA LEU A 196 9.16 16.35 7.67
C LEU A 196 9.08 16.88 6.23
N LYS A 197 9.54 18.11 6.01
CA LYS A 197 9.68 18.67 4.66
C LYS A 197 10.96 18.11 4.02
N VAL A 198 10.82 17.52 2.83
CA VAL A 198 11.91 16.92 2.04
C VAL A 198 11.74 17.26 0.58
N ASN A 199 12.84 17.17 -0.18
CA ASN A 199 12.80 17.11 -1.63
C ASN A 199 12.56 15.64 -2.02
N PHE A 200 11.52 15.37 -2.80
CA PHE A 200 11.12 14.04 -3.23
C PHE A 200 10.74 14.10 -4.70
N LEU A 201 11.41 13.33 -5.54
CA LEU A 201 11.26 13.37 -7.00
C LEU A 201 11.40 14.80 -7.57
N GLY A 202 12.42 15.52 -7.10
CA GLY A 202 12.71 16.89 -7.53
C GLY A 202 11.76 17.98 -7.02
N GLN A 203 10.78 17.65 -6.17
CA GLN A 203 9.77 18.56 -5.69
C GLN A 203 9.70 18.59 -4.16
N SER A 204 9.57 19.80 -3.59
CA SER A 204 9.40 19.95 -2.12
C SER A 204 8.05 19.43 -1.66
N THR A 205 8.03 18.56 -0.66
CA THR A 205 6.81 17.99 -0.08
C THR A 205 7.00 17.60 1.38
N VAL A 206 5.91 17.20 2.06
CA VAL A 206 5.93 16.82 3.47
C VAL A 206 5.62 15.33 3.64
N PHE A 207 6.46 14.62 4.39
CA PHE A 207 6.23 13.24 4.80
C PHE A 207 5.72 13.15 6.23
N ASN A 208 4.89 12.13 6.49
CA ASN A 208 4.31 11.89 7.81
C ASN A 208 5.34 11.27 8.76
N LYS A 209 5.52 11.87 9.95
CA LYS A 209 6.43 11.40 11.00
C LYS A 209 5.79 10.38 11.97
N ILE A 210 4.56 9.94 11.75
CA ILE A 210 3.89 9.01 12.68
C ILE A 210 4.67 7.69 12.82
N PRO A 211 5.12 7.01 11.73
CA PRO A 211 5.90 5.78 11.89
C PRO A 211 7.18 5.96 12.69
N GLU A 212 7.91 7.06 12.47
CA GLU A 212 9.13 7.41 13.23
C GLU A 212 8.83 7.61 14.71
N ARG A 213 7.82 8.41 15.04
CA ARG A 213 7.41 8.65 16.44
C ARG A 213 6.95 7.38 17.13
N VAL A 214 6.16 6.56 16.43
CA VAL A 214 5.66 5.29 16.96
C VAL A 214 6.80 4.31 17.20
N SER A 215 7.78 4.22 16.30
CA SER A 215 8.92 3.31 16.48
C SER A 215 9.77 3.68 17.69
N ILE A 216 9.97 4.98 17.95
CA ILE A 216 10.67 5.47 19.15
C ILE A 216 9.87 5.12 20.40
N LEU A 217 8.59 5.44 20.44
CA LEU A 217 7.70 5.18 21.59
C LEU A 217 7.59 3.70 21.96
N THR A 218 7.67 2.82 20.97
CA THR A 218 7.50 1.37 21.17
C THR A 218 8.82 0.61 21.17
N ASN A 219 9.96 1.30 21.05
CA ASN A 219 11.29 0.72 20.91
C ASN A 219 11.32 -0.37 19.83
N SER A 220 10.79 -0.04 18.66
CA SER A 220 10.61 -0.98 17.55
C SER A 220 11.78 -0.99 16.60
N VAL A 221 12.07 -2.16 16.04
CA VAL A 221 12.93 -2.26 14.84
C VAL A 221 12.11 -1.81 13.62
N VAL A 222 12.71 -0.94 12.79
CA VAL A 222 12.02 -0.38 11.63
C VAL A 222 12.53 -1.02 10.35
N PHE A 223 11.60 -1.43 9.48
CA PHE A 223 11.90 -1.90 8.14
C PHE A 223 11.13 -1.09 7.10
N TYR A 224 11.84 -0.61 6.10
CA TYR A 224 11.24 -0.24 4.83
C TYR A 224 10.94 -1.52 4.04
N ILE A 225 9.76 -1.61 3.47
CA ILE A 225 9.40 -2.75 2.61
C ILE A 225 9.41 -2.27 1.16
N GLU A 226 10.34 -2.80 0.38
CA GLU A 226 10.35 -2.66 -1.07
C GLU A 226 9.57 -3.83 -1.68
N MET A 227 8.60 -3.51 -2.54
CA MET A 227 7.85 -4.50 -3.32
C MET A 227 8.00 -4.14 -4.79
N LEU A 228 8.48 -5.07 -5.61
CA LEU A 228 8.68 -4.87 -7.05
C LEU A 228 7.87 -5.89 -7.84
N GLU A 229 7.31 -5.49 -8.98
CA GLU A 229 6.64 -6.40 -9.90
C GLU A 229 7.67 -7.10 -10.80
N VAL A 230 7.72 -8.43 -10.75
CA VAL A 230 8.59 -9.26 -11.62
C VAL A 230 7.91 -9.54 -12.95
N LYS A 231 6.63 -9.87 -12.88
CA LYS A 231 5.71 -10.01 -14.01
C LYS A 231 4.30 -9.72 -13.55
N LYS A 232 3.37 -9.48 -14.45
CA LYS A 232 1.98 -9.12 -14.14
C LYS A 232 1.38 -10.01 -13.06
N GLY A 233 1.07 -9.41 -11.89
CA GLY A 233 0.50 -10.08 -10.73
C GLY A 233 1.45 -11.00 -9.98
N TYR A 234 2.77 -10.82 -10.14
CA TYR A 234 3.82 -11.50 -9.38
C TYR A 234 4.85 -10.51 -8.88
N TYR A 235 5.19 -10.61 -7.62
CA TYR A 235 5.96 -9.60 -6.90
C TYR A 235 7.05 -10.24 -6.05
N THR A 236 8.16 -9.53 -5.92
CA THR A 236 9.18 -9.79 -4.89
C THR A 236 9.08 -8.75 -3.79
N VAL A 237 9.37 -9.13 -2.57
CA VAL A 237 9.37 -8.29 -1.37
C VAL A 237 10.70 -8.41 -0.67
N GLU A 238 11.32 -7.27 -0.37
CA GLU A 238 12.56 -7.17 0.38
C GLU A 238 12.38 -6.26 1.60
N PHE A 239 12.88 -6.67 2.76
CA PHE A 239 12.91 -5.88 3.98
C PHE A 239 14.26 -5.18 4.11
N LYS A 240 14.28 -3.85 4.16
CA LYS A 240 15.47 -3.03 4.37
C LYS A 240 15.41 -2.42 5.76
N GLN A 241 16.25 -2.91 6.68
CA GLN A 241 16.29 -2.38 8.05
C GLN A 241 16.77 -0.93 8.06
N VAL A 242 16.00 -0.04 8.70
CA VAL A 242 16.35 1.37 8.87
C VAL A 242 17.04 1.55 10.22
N LYS A 243 18.37 1.61 10.21
CA LYS A 243 19.21 1.81 11.41
C LYS A 243 19.56 3.29 11.58
N SER A 244 18.57 4.13 11.91
CA SER A 244 18.76 5.57 12.09
C SER A 244 17.63 6.18 12.91
N THR A 245 17.88 7.33 13.53
CA THR A 245 16.87 8.16 14.18
C THR A 245 16.07 9.01 13.17
N ASN A 246 16.61 9.24 11.97
CA ASN A 246 15.97 10.01 10.88
C ASN A 246 15.16 9.11 9.94
N ILE A 247 14.31 8.26 10.51
CA ILE A 247 13.55 7.22 9.78
C ILE A 247 12.75 7.81 8.62
N THR A 248 12.06 8.93 8.84
CA THR A 248 11.21 9.56 7.82
C THR A 248 12.01 10.04 6.61
N LYS A 249 13.23 10.57 6.82
CA LYS A 249 14.11 11.00 5.71
C LYS A 249 14.62 9.80 4.91
N ILE A 250 15.09 8.76 5.61
CA ILE A 250 15.57 7.53 4.95
C ILE A 250 14.44 6.87 4.18
N TYR A 251 13.25 6.78 4.77
CA TYR A 251 12.07 6.28 4.09
C TYR A 251 11.77 7.04 2.79
N ALA A 252 11.82 8.38 2.82
CA ALA A 252 11.57 9.19 1.62
C ALA A 252 12.60 8.89 0.52
N ASN A 253 13.88 8.72 0.85
CA ASN A 253 14.93 8.40 -0.10
C ASN A 253 14.74 6.99 -0.70
N LEU A 254 14.50 5.97 0.14
CA LEU A 254 14.25 4.60 -0.32
C LEU A 254 13.00 4.50 -1.20
N LEU A 255 11.96 5.27 -0.86
CA LEU A 255 10.77 5.36 -1.70
C LEU A 255 11.08 6.00 -3.06
N GLU A 256 11.88 7.07 -3.09
CA GLU A 256 12.29 7.71 -4.35
C GLU A 256 13.07 6.73 -5.24
N GLU A 257 14.03 5.99 -4.67
CA GLU A 257 14.77 4.93 -5.36
C GLU A 257 13.82 3.86 -5.93
N THR A 258 12.85 3.40 -5.13
CA THR A 258 11.87 2.41 -5.55
C THR A 258 11.00 2.92 -6.70
N VAL A 259 10.52 4.18 -6.62
CA VAL A 259 9.70 4.80 -7.68
C VAL A 259 10.51 4.96 -8.97
N ARG A 260 11.80 5.28 -8.88
CA ARG A 260 12.66 5.40 -10.08
C ARG A 260 12.92 4.07 -10.78
N LYS A 261 12.90 2.94 -10.05
CA LYS A 261 13.05 1.58 -10.64
C LYS A 261 11.87 1.19 -11.52
N GLN A 262 10.62 1.46 -11.07
CA GLN A 262 9.39 1.12 -11.78
C GLN A 262 8.37 2.26 -11.64
N PRO A 263 8.55 3.40 -12.32
CA PRO A 263 7.78 4.62 -12.09
C PRO A 263 6.28 4.43 -12.29
N GLU A 264 5.87 3.55 -13.22
CA GLU A 264 4.46 3.28 -13.47
C GLU A 264 3.74 2.52 -12.34
N LYS A 265 4.48 2.01 -11.34
CA LYS A 265 3.89 1.20 -10.25
C LYS A 265 3.48 2.02 -9.02
N TRP A 266 3.84 3.30 -8.94
CA TRP A 266 3.44 4.15 -7.83
C TRP A 266 2.08 4.82 -8.08
N LEU A 267 1.33 5.11 -7.00
CA LEU A 267 -0.04 5.66 -7.08
C LEU A 267 -0.05 7.17 -7.45
N TRP A 268 0.19 7.50 -8.71
CA TRP A 268 0.23 8.87 -9.24
C TRP A 268 -1.07 9.65 -9.14
N SER A 269 -2.20 9.00 -8.92
CA SER A 269 -3.51 9.64 -8.79
C SER A 269 -3.70 10.43 -7.49
N HIS A 270 -2.79 10.33 -6.52
CA HIS A 270 -2.81 11.10 -5.29
C HIS A 270 -2.24 12.52 -5.51
N LYS A 271 -2.88 13.55 -4.91
CA LYS A 271 -2.41 14.95 -4.98
C LYS A 271 -1.24 15.17 -4.00
N ARG A 272 -0.10 14.53 -4.25
CA ARG A 272 1.06 14.45 -3.35
C ARG A 272 1.71 15.79 -3.05
N TRP A 273 1.71 16.73 -4.01
CA TRP A 273 2.36 18.04 -3.92
C TRP A 273 1.37 19.21 -3.81
N LYS A 274 0.12 18.92 -3.42
CA LYS A 274 -0.91 19.94 -3.25
C LYS A 274 -0.72 20.68 -1.90
N ARG A 275 0.30 21.51 -1.76
CA ARG A 275 0.41 22.50 -0.68
C ARG A 275 0.94 23.80 -1.23
#